data_b0ff13f4d014dcf854a09858ad592e47
#
_entry.id   b0ff13f4d014dcf854a09858ad592e47
#
_cell.length_a   1.000
_cell.length_b   1.000
_cell.length_c   1.000
_cell.angle_alpha   90.00
_cell.angle_beta   90.00
_cell.angle_gamma   90.00
#
_symmetry.space_group_name_H-M   'P 1'
#
loop_
_entity.id
_entity.type
_entity.pdbx_description
1 polymer ?
#
loop_
_entity_poly.entity_id
_entity_poly.type
_entity_poly.pdbx_seq_one_letter_code
_entity_poly.pdbx_strand_id
1 'polypeptide(L)'
;MSRKAIPYWEISGFVEYIKSGHKQGDMLLVVPEGAFAVRLGNEASIKQKVKVTKGAFYSLTFSAARTCAQEEKLNVSFSPNPEPKDDSLFPIQTMYSSNGWDSYSWAFQPSQSEIEISIHNPGVEEDAACGPLIDSVALKTLIPPKRTRSKSINSTIVYIH
;
A
#
# COMPACT_ATOMS: atom_id res chain seq x y z
N MET A 1 3.08 -16.68 19.77
CA MET A 1 3.48 -15.30 19.43
C MET A 1 2.26 -14.57 18.93
N SER A 2 1.86 -13.51 19.62
CA SER A 2 0.74 -12.68 19.19
C SER A 2 1.10 -12.03 17.86
N ARG A 3 0.40 -12.41 16.79
CA ARG A 3 0.44 -11.66 15.53
C ARG A 3 -0.09 -10.28 15.85
N LYS A 4 0.78 -9.29 15.87
CA LYS A 4 0.33 -7.88 15.98
C LYS A 4 -0.43 -7.57 14.69
N ALA A 5 -1.74 -7.63 14.77
CA ALA A 5 -2.61 -7.31 13.66
C ALA A 5 -2.41 -5.83 13.28
N ILE A 6 -2.27 -5.54 12.00
CA ILE A 6 -2.41 -4.17 11.51
C ILE A 6 -3.89 -3.82 11.69
N PRO A 7 -4.23 -2.78 12.49
CA PRO A 7 -5.64 -2.45 12.71
C PRO A 7 -6.38 -2.25 11.39
N TYR A 8 -7.55 -2.87 11.27
CA TYR A 8 -8.43 -2.82 10.09
C TYR A 8 -7.94 -3.52 8.82
N TRP A 9 -6.75 -4.13 8.85
CA TRP A 9 -6.24 -4.88 7.70
C TRP A 9 -6.22 -6.37 7.98
N GLU A 10 -6.71 -7.13 7.02
CA GLU A 10 -6.59 -8.58 6.98
C GLU A 10 -5.23 -8.97 6.39
N ILE A 11 -4.50 -9.81 7.08
CA ILE A 11 -3.15 -10.22 6.72
C ILE A 11 -3.18 -11.64 6.18
N SER A 12 -2.56 -11.85 5.02
CA SER A 12 -2.28 -13.16 4.46
C SER A 12 -0.78 -13.30 4.19
N GLY A 13 -0.22 -14.43 4.60
CA GLY A 13 1.21 -14.67 4.48
C GLY A 13 2.02 -14.01 5.58
N PHE A 14 3.31 -13.84 5.32
CA PHE A 14 4.26 -13.25 6.28
C PHE A 14 4.31 -11.72 6.11
N VAL A 15 3.85 -11.01 7.13
CA VAL A 15 3.86 -9.55 7.18
C VAL A 15 4.55 -9.11 8.46
N GLU A 16 5.50 -8.21 8.34
CA GLU A 16 6.34 -7.76 9.42
C GLU A 16 6.24 -6.25 9.63
N TYR A 17 6.12 -5.82 10.88
CA TYR A 17 6.31 -4.42 11.25
C TYR A 17 7.78 -4.09 11.37
N ILE A 18 8.23 -3.06 10.68
CA ILE A 18 9.57 -2.54 10.78
C ILE A 18 9.53 -1.19 11.48
N LYS A 19 10.18 -1.12 12.63
CA LYS A 19 10.25 0.11 13.41
C LYS A 19 11.25 1.09 12.81
N SER A 20 10.87 2.37 12.74
CA SER A 20 11.80 3.45 12.38
C SER A 20 12.99 3.48 13.33
N GLY A 21 14.20 3.67 12.81
CA GLY A 21 15.41 3.60 13.59
C GLY A 21 15.97 2.18 13.78
N HIS A 22 15.31 1.17 13.22
CA HIS A 22 15.82 -0.19 13.22
C HIS A 22 17.05 -0.31 12.32
N LYS A 23 18.09 -0.92 12.85
CA LYS A 23 19.31 -1.23 12.08
C LYS A 23 19.20 -2.63 11.50
N GLN A 24 19.37 -2.72 10.20
CA GLN A 24 19.59 -3.99 9.51
C GLN A 24 21.02 -3.98 8.94
N GLY A 25 21.92 -4.67 9.60
CA GLY A 25 23.36 -4.50 9.33
C GLY A 25 23.81 -3.07 9.67
N ASP A 26 24.47 -2.42 8.75
CA ASP A 26 24.93 -1.02 8.90
C ASP A 26 23.88 0.03 8.44
N MET A 27 22.70 -0.42 8.05
CA MET A 27 21.67 0.43 7.47
C MET A 27 20.59 0.79 8.49
N LEU A 28 20.26 2.08 8.54
CA LEU A 28 19.21 2.64 9.38
C LEU A 28 17.93 2.83 8.57
N LEU A 29 16.85 2.16 9.00
CA LEU A 29 15.53 2.37 8.39
C LEU A 29 14.89 3.64 8.96
N VAL A 30 14.58 4.58 8.09
CA VAL A 30 13.76 5.75 8.41
C VAL A 30 12.45 5.63 7.66
N VAL A 31 11.32 5.62 8.37
CA VAL A 31 10.00 5.50 7.77
C VAL A 31 9.41 6.89 7.45
N PRO A 32 8.64 7.02 6.37
CA PRO A 32 8.07 8.31 5.94
C PRO A 32 7.07 8.89 6.93
N GLU A 33 6.30 8.06 7.60
CA GLU A 33 5.25 8.50 8.50
C GLU A 33 5.18 7.61 9.75
N GLY A 34 5.01 8.24 10.90
CA GLY A 34 4.87 7.53 12.17
C GLY A 34 6.13 6.77 12.59
N ALA A 35 5.93 5.65 13.28
CA ALA A 35 7.00 4.88 13.90
C ALA A 35 7.31 3.55 13.20
N PHE A 36 6.45 3.11 12.28
CA PHE A 36 6.52 1.78 11.68
C PHE A 36 6.18 1.81 10.20
N ALA A 37 6.88 0.97 9.44
CA ALA A 37 6.49 0.54 8.11
C ALA A 37 6.12 -0.95 8.13
N VAL A 38 5.57 -1.42 7.03
CA VAL A 38 5.17 -2.82 6.87
C VAL A 38 6.00 -3.45 5.74
N ARG A 39 6.61 -4.61 6.01
CA ARG A 39 7.28 -5.44 5.00
C ARG A 39 6.37 -6.60 4.61
N LEU A 40 6.14 -6.76 3.32
CA LEU A 40 5.42 -7.90 2.78
C LEU A 40 6.44 -8.98 2.35
N GLY A 41 6.37 -10.13 2.99
CA GLY A 41 7.12 -11.32 2.57
C GLY A 41 6.58 -11.91 1.27
N ASN A 42 7.17 -13.03 0.85
CA ASN A 42 6.77 -13.71 -0.38
C ASN A 42 5.29 -14.02 -0.41
N GLU A 43 4.63 -13.63 -1.49
CA GLU A 43 3.20 -13.83 -1.72
C GLU A 43 2.28 -13.30 -0.61
N ALA A 44 2.82 -12.47 0.29
CA ALA A 44 2.04 -11.86 1.34
C ALA A 44 1.14 -10.74 0.82
N SER A 45 0.03 -10.56 1.49
CA SER A 45 -0.90 -9.47 1.17
C SER A 45 -1.53 -8.87 2.41
N ILE A 46 -1.91 -7.61 2.28
CA ILE A 46 -2.79 -6.92 3.21
C ILE A 46 -4.05 -6.48 2.47
N LYS A 47 -5.20 -6.67 3.09
CA LYS A 47 -6.50 -6.37 2.50
C LYS A 47 -7.37 -5.58 3.46
N GLN A 48 -8.17 -4.69 2.93
CA GLN A 48 -9.14 -3.94 3.72
C GLN A 48 -10.43 -3.72 2.94
N LYS A 49 -11.55 -4.02 3.58
CA LYS A 49 -12.88 -3.65 3.08
C LYS A 49 -13.16 -2.20 3.39
N VAL A 50 -13.56 -1.45 2.38
CA VAL A 50 -13.90 -0.04 2.51
C VAL A 50 -15.22 0.27 1.82
N LYS A 51 -15.98 1.19 2.41
CA LYS A 51 -17.17 1.74 1.78
C LYS A 51 -16.79 2.88 0.86
N VAL A 52 -17.29 2.84 -0.35
CA VAL A 52 -17.02 3.82 -1.40
C VAL A 52 -18.30 4.24 -2.08
N THR A 53 -18.25 5.31 -2.84
CA THR A 53 -19.35 5.73 -3.70
C THR A 53 -19.19 5.09 -5.08
N LYS A 54 -20.19 4.31 -5.49
CA LYS A 54 -20.21 3.70 -6.82
C LYS A 54 -20.08 4.77 -7.90
N GLY A 55 -19.15 4.56 -8.83
CA GLY A 55 -18.93 5.46 -9.96
C GLY A 55 -18.08 6.69 -9.65
N ALA A 56 -17.73 6.95 -8.40
CA ALA A 56 -16.76 7.97 -8.05
C ALA A 56 -15.32 7.50 -8.35
N PHE A 57 -14.44 8.46 -8.60
CA PHE A 57 -13.01 8.16 -8.78
C PHE A 57 -12.26 8.28 -7.46
N TYR A 58 -11.37 7.32 -7.23
CA TYR A 58 -10.52 7.26 -6.07
C TYR A 58 -9.06 7.16 -6.47
N SER A 59 -8.19 7.64 -5.61
CA SER A 59 -6.75 7.41 -5.69
C SER A 59 -6.29 6.71 -4.42
N LEU A 60 -5.68 5.55 -4.57
CA LEU A 60 -4.89 4.91 -3.52
C LEU A 60 -3.46 5.40 -3.64
N THR A 61 -2.96 6.02 -2.58
CA THR A 61 -1.57 6.50 -2.51
C THR A 61 -0.83 5.73 -1.44
N PHE A 62 0.44 5.47 -1.67
CA PHE A 62 1.31 4.82 -0.70
C PHE A 62 2.77 5.16 -0.98
N SER A 63 3.60 5.02 0.04
CA SER A 63 5.04 5.09 -0.09
C SER A 63 5.61 3.68 -0.05
N ALA A 64 6.61 3.39 -0.86
CA ALA A 64 7.25 2.09 -0.89
C ALA A 64 8.75 2.17 -1.15
N ALA A 65 9.48 1.17 -0.65
CA ALA A 65 10.90 1.02 -0.86
C ALA A 65 11.28 -0.46 -0.96
N ARG A 66 12.37 -0.75 -1.66
CA ARG A 66 12.95 -2.10 -1.71
C ARG A 66 13.82 -2.38 -0.49
N THR A 67 13.81 -3.60 -0.05
CA THR A 67 14.75 -4.10 0.98
C THR A 67 16.02 -4.71 0.39
N CYS A 68 15.94 -5.32 -0.78
CA CYS A 68 17.03 -6.04 -1.42
C CYS A 68 17.38 -5.49 -2.80
N ALA A 69 18.55 -5.84 -3.32
CA ALA A 69 19.04 -5.38 -4.62
C ALA A 69 18.29 -5.99 -5.82
N GLN A 70 17.57 -7.07 -5.59
CA GLN A 70 16.75 -7.72 -6.59
C GLN A 70 15.45 -6.96 -6.85
N GLU A 71 14.79 -7.31 -7.93
CA GLU A 71 13.53 -6.70 -8.33
C GLU A 71 12.42 -7.03 -7.31
N GLU A 72 11.78 -6.01 -6.77
CA GLU A 72 10.61 -6.14 -5.90
C GLU A 72 9.44 -5.37 -6.49
N LYS A 73 8.25 -5.96 -6.43
CA LYS A 73 7.03 -5.40 -7.00
C LYS A 73 5.89 -5.45 -6.00
N LEU A 74 4.94 -4.56 -6.18
CA LEU A 74 3.65 -4.57 -5.48
C LEU A 74 2.51 -4.65 -6.50
N ASN A 75 1.58 -5.53 -6.26
CA ASN A 75 0.32 -5.61 -7.00
C ASN A 75 -0.80 -5.01 -6.16
N VAL A 76 -1.42 -3.96 -6.68
CA VAL A 76 -2.53 -3.27 -6.03
C VAL A 76 -3.79 -3.54 -6.80
N SER A 77 -4.84 -3.97 -6.11
CA SER A 77 -6.11 -4.32 -6.74
C SER A 77 -7.29 -4.01 -5.84
N PHE A 78 -8.48 -4.02 -6.40
CA PHE A 78 -9.73 -3.98 -5.65
C PHE A 78 -10.70 -5.05 -6.17
N SER A 79 -11.54 -5.55 -5.28
CA SER A 79 -12.53 -6.57 -5.60
C SER A 79 -13.91 -6.15 -5.05
N PRO A 80 -15.00 -6.34 -5.77
CA PRO A 80 -15.07 -6.86 -7.12
C PRO A 80 -14.63 -5.84 -8.17
N ASN A 81 -13.90 -6.30 -9.18
CA ASN A 81 -13.47 -5.49 -10.31
C ASN A 81 -13.83 -6.23 -11.61
N PRO A 82 -14.83 -5.74 -12.37
CA PRO A 82 -15.26 -6.40 -13.60
C PRO A 82 -14.25 -6.27 -14.74
N GLU A 83 -13.35 -5.30 -14.66
CA GLU A 83 -12.33 -5.04 -15.69
C GLU A 83 -10.94 -4.96 -15.06
N PRO A 84 -10.34 -6.10 -14.64
CA PRO A 84 -8.99 -6.08 -14.12
C PRO A 84 -8.01 -5.65 -15.22
N LYS A 85 -7.19 -4.65 -14.91
CA LYS A 85 -6.14 -4.16 -15.79
C LYS A 85 -4.77 -4.53 -15.22
N ASP A 86 -3.82 -4.79 -16.11
CA ASP A 86 -2.45 -5.17 -15.72
C ASP A 86 -1.61 -4.01 -15.16
N ASP A 87 -2.13 -2.80 -15.24
CA ASP A 87 -1.45 -1.56 -14.83
C ASP A 87 -1.48 -1.29 -13.31
N SER A 88 -1.92 -2.26 -12.53
CA SER A 88 -1.86 -2.25 -11.05
C SER A 88 -0.57 -2.83 -10.46
N LEU A 89 0.37 -3.25 -11.28
CA LEU A 89 1.66 -3.77 -10.86
C LEU A 89 2.70 -2.65 -10.82
N PHE A 90 3.27 -2.41 -9.63
CA PHE A 90 4.24 -1.35 -9.40
C PHE A 90 5.62 -1.93 -9.10
N PRO A 91 6.60 -1.78 -10.02
CA PRO A 91 7.99 -2.04 -9.69
C PRO A 91 8.49 -1.03 -8.66
N ILE A 92 9.16 -1.52 -7.63
CA ILE A 92 9.72 -0.66 -6.59
C ILE A 92 11.16 -0.33 -6.96
N GLN A 93 11.44 0.93 -7.23
CA GLN A 93 12.70 1.40 -7.80
C GLN A 93 13.78 1.65 -6.74
N THR A 94 13.42 2.27 -5.65
CA THR A 94 14.37 2.83 -4.70
C THR A 94 14.54 1.92 -3.48
N MET A 95 15.80 1.65 -3.13
CA MET A 95 16.12 0.94 -1.90
C MET A 95 16.02 1.88 -0.69
N TYR A 96 15.48 1.38 0.41
CA TYR A 96 15.33 2.14 1.65
C TYR A 96 16.66 2.69 2.19
N SER A 97 17.77 2.00 1.91
CA SER A 97 19.12 2.37 2.34
C SER A 97 19.68 3.64 1.68
N SER A 98 19.09 4.08 0.59
CA SER A 98 19.52 5.29 -0.14
C SER A 98 18.73 6.55 0.25
N ASN A 99 18.09 6.58 1.40
CA ASN A 99 17.17 7.62 1.86
C ASN A 99 15.94 7.79 0.96
N GLY A 100 15.59 6.78 0.19
CA GLY A 100 14.56 6.87 -0.80
C GLY A 100 13.35 6.02 -0.48
N TRP A 101 12.25 6.70 -0.25
CA TRP A 101 10.91 6.13 -0.37
C TRP A 101 10.24 6.82 -1.54
N ASP A 102 9.77 6.04 -2.50
CA ASP A 102 9.00 6.58 -3.61
C ASP A 102 7.53 6.62 -3.26
N SER A 103 6.84 7.63 -3.75
CA SER A 103 5.40 7.75 -3.64
C SER A 103 4.74 7.21 -4.90
N TYR A 104 3.73 6.38 -4.71
CA TYR A 104 2.93 5.78 -5.77
C TYR A 104 1.49 6.19 -5.63
N SER A 105 0.80 6.29 -6.75
CA SER A 105 -0.63 6.49 -6.75
C SER A 105 -1.30 5.63 -7.82
N TRP A 106 -2.49 5.14 -7.49
CA TRP A 106 -3.29 4.33 -8.38
C TRP A 106 -4.73 4.82 -8.35
N ALA A 107 -5.22 5.26 -9.50
CA ALA A 107 -6.57 5.75 -9.66
C ALA A 107 -7.50 4.64 -10.15
N PHE A 108 -8.69 4.56 -9.58
CA PHE A 108 -9.68 3.56 -9.96
C PHE A 108 -11.11 4.09 -9.77
N GLN A 109 -12.04 3.43 -10.42
CA GLN A 109 -13.47 3.74 -10.34
C GLN A 109 -14.23 2.48 -9.92
N PRO A 110 -14.74 2.41 -8.68
CA PRO A 110 -15.47 1.23 -8.24
C PRO A 110 -16.87 1.17 -8.87
N SER A 111 -17.31 -0.05 -9.15
CA SER A 111 -18.65 -0.34 -9.66
C SER A 111 -19.64 -0.75 -8.57
N GLN A 112 -19.20 -0.79 -7.32
CA GLN A 112 -20.01 -1.14 -6.15
C GLN A 112 -19.73 -0.19 -4.99
N SER A 113 -20.62 -0.19 -4.00
CA SER A 113 -20.52 0.68 -2.82
C SER A 113 -19.62 0.13 -1.70
N GLU A 114 -19.20 -1.12 -1.79
CA GLU A 114 -18.22 -1.74 -0.91
C GLU A 114 -17.22 -2.52 -1.74
N ILE A 115 -15.94 -2.30 -1.47
CA ILE A 115 -14.83 -2.97 -2.14
C ILE A 115 -13.81 -3.47 -1.11
N GLU A 116 -13.04 -4.47 -1.51
CA GLU A 116 -11.85 -4.90 -0.78
C GLU A 116 -10.61 -4.45 -1.55
N ILE A 117 -9.79 -3.62 -0.93
CA ILE A 117 -8.50 -3.21 -1.46
C ILE A 117 -7.47 -4.23 -1.02
N SER A 118 -6.62 -4.66 -1.94
CA SER A 118 -5.52 -5.59 -1.71
C SER A 118 -4.20 -4.99 -2.16
N ILE A 119 -3.19 -5.09 -1.30
CA ILE A 119 -1.80 -4.81 -1.65
C ILE A 119 -1.04 -6.12 -1.46
N HIS A 120 -0.45 -6.64 -2.53
CA HIS A 120 0.12 -7.96 -2.60
C HIS A 120 1.55 -7.92 -3.14
N ASN A 121 2.44 -8.68 -2.49
CA ASN A 121 3.77 -8.97 -3.03
C ASN A 121 3.71 -10.26 -3.86
N PRO A 122 3.80 -10.19 -5.19
CA PRO A 122 3.80 -11.39 -6.04
C PRO A 122 5.15 -12.13 -6.06
N GLY A 123 6.17 -11.60 -5.37
CA GLY A 123 7.52 -12.16 -5.36
C GLY A 123 7.60 -13.48 -4.61
N VAL A 124 8.52 -14.34 -5.06
CA VAL A 124 8.83 -15.65 -4.49
C VAL A 124 10.33 -15.76 -4.23
N GLU A 125 10.91 -14.77 -3.62
CA GLU A 125 12.35 -14.65 -3.39
C GLU A 125 12.89 -15.78 -2.53
N GLU A 126 14.11 -16.22 -2.80
CA GLU A 126 14.79 -17.24 -1.97
C GLU A 126 15.12 -16.72 -0.58
N ASP A 127 15.48 -15.44 -0.47
CA ASP A 127 15.74 -14.79 0.81
C ASP A 127 14.43 -14.29 1.45
N ALA A 128 14.00 -14.95 2.49
CA ALA A 128 12.80 -14.59 3.25
C ALA A 128 12.88 -13.22 3.95
N ALA A 129 14.07 -12.62 4.06
CA ALA A 129 14.25 -11.28 4.59
C ALA A 129 13.94 -10.17 3.57
N CYS A 130 13.83 -10.52 2.28
CA CYS A 130 13.47 -9.59 1.22
C CYS A 130 11.95 -9.41 1.10
N GLY A 131 11.57 -8.29 0.54
CA GLY A 131 10.18 -7.94 0.27
C GLY A 131 9.95 -6.44 0.37
N PRO A 132 9.01 -5.90 -0.37
CA PRO A 132 8.76 -4.46 -0.39
C PRO A 132 8.29 -3.95 0.96
N LEU A 133 8.77 -2.76 1.31
CA LEU A 133 8.30 -1.96 2.43
C LEU A 133 7.21 -1.03 1.96
N ILE A 134 6.17 -0.88 2.78
CA ILE A 134 5.02 -0.02 2.49
C ILE A 134 4.76 0.87 3.70
N ASP A 135 4.41 2.12 3.44
CA ASP A 135 3.99 3.08 4.44
C ASP A 135 3.02 4.11 3.82
N SER A 136 2.40 4.91 4.67
CA SER A 136 1.55 6.05 4.27
C SER A 136 0.46 5.69 3.26
N VAL A 137 -0.22 4.56 3.48
CA VAL A 137 -1.34 4.15 2.61
C VAL A 137 -2.56 5.01 2.88
N ALA A 138 -3.07 5.66 1.86
CA ALA A 138 -4.25 6.51 1.93
C ALA A 138 -5.17 6.32 0.73
N LEU A 139 -6.46 6.30 0.99
CA LEU A 139 -7.49 6.30 -0.05
C LEU A 139 -8.15 7.68 -0.08
N LYS A 140 -8.11 8.34 -1.23
CA LYS A 140 -8.65 9.68 -1.43
C LYS A 140 -9.71 9.67 -2.53
N THR A 141 -10.79 10.40 -2.31
CA THR A 141 -11.76 10.67 -3.37
C THR A 141 -11.19 11.70 -4.33
N LEU A 142 -11.18 11.38 -5.62
CA LEU A 142 -10.84 12.32 -6.67
C LEU A 142 -12.11 13.03 -7.11
N ILE A 143 -12.12 14.36 -7.00
CA ILE A 143 -13.25 15.16 -7.41
C ILE A 143 -12.89 15.87 -8.70
N PRO A 144 -13.67 15.67 -9.79
CA PRO A 144 -13.49 16.48 -10.98
C PRO A 144 -13.69 17.94 -10.63
N PRO A 145 -12.88 18.87 -11.15
CA PRO A 145 -13.09 20.29 -10.92
C PRO A 145 -14.45 20.69 -11.46
N LYS A 146 -15.40 20.95 -10.55
CA LYS A 146 -16.71 21.52 -10.87
C LYS A 146 -16.64 23.03 -10.77
N ARG A 147 -17.19 23.73 -11.77
CA ARG A 147 -17.24 25.19 -11.85
C ARG A 147 -18.10 25.86 -10.77
N THR A 148 -18.74 25.13 -9.86
CA THR A 148 -19.66 25.70 -8.88
C THR A 148 -19.60 24.98 -7.53
N ARG A 149 -19.35 25.79 -6.49
CA ARG A 149 -19.57 25.62 -5.04
C ARG A 149 -18.96 24.40 -4.38
N SER A 150 -17.99 24.69 -3.53
CA SER A 150 -17.45 23.80 -2.51
C SER A 150 -18.56 23.25 -1.60
N LYS A 151 -19.00 22.02 -1.84
CA LYS A 151 -19.58 21.22 -0.78
C LYS A 151 -18.47 20.47 -0.08
N SER A 152 -18.53 20.40 1.25
CA SER A 152 -17.62 19.63 2.08
C SER A 152 -17.44 18.23 1.50
N ILE A 153 -16.21 17.89 1.24
CA ILE A 153 -15.79 16.63 0.65
C ILE A 153 -15.61 15.67 1.80
N ASN A 154 -16.48 14.66 1.90
CA ASN A 154 -16.22 13.50 2.72
C ASN A 154 -15.21 12.61 1.98
N SER A 155 -13.93 12.92 2.14
CA SER A 155 -12.88 12.01 1.72
C SER A 155 -12.71 10.95 2.82
N THR A 156 -12.98 9.70 2.50
CA THR A 156 -12.59 8.59 3.36
C THR A 156 -11.10 8.40 3.22
N ILE A 157 -10.36 8.73 4.28
CA ILE A 157 -8.92 8.53 4.33
C ILE A 157 -8.67 7.29 5.19
N VAL A 158 -8.02 6.29 4.62
CA VAL A 158 -7.62 5.07 5.31
C VAL A 158 -6.11 5.10 5.46
N TYR A 159 -5.63 5.10 6.69
CA TYR A 159 -4.19 5.13 6.98
C TYR A 159 -3.70 3.79 7.53
N ILE A 160 -2.48 3.41 7.16
CA ILE A 160 -1.65 2.48 7.91
C ILE A 160 -0.74 3.32 8.81
N HIS A 161 -0.92 3.16 10.10
CA HIS A 161 -0.07 3.77 11.12
C HIS A 161 0.75 2.72 11.86
#